data_78bcf33a8e5dea576816dcc6930385cf
#
_entry.id   78bcf33a8e5dea576816dcc6930385cf
#
_cell.length_a   1.000
_cell.length_b   1.000
_cell.length_c   1.000
_cell.angle_alpha   90.00
_cell.angle_beta   90.00
_cell.angle_gamma   90.00
#
_symmetry.space_group_name_H-M   'P 1'
#
loop_
_entity.id
_entity.type
_entity.pdbx_description
1 polymer ?
#
loop_
_entity_poly.entity_id
_entity_poly.type
_entity_poly.pdbx_seq_one_letter_code
_entity_poly.pdbx_strand_id
1 'polypeptide(L)'
;VYNLCDQFNVKNVVQKYMGTQLNWGKTDCVTFFFEVQQALHGLDTKECWYGKYNDLRSALRWANTNMRAGDFSSHPVMQKYTSLDVEPCNLQLGDAVLSTRKGLPHAAVYYNRLWWSVWDSVGFGYNVVHNEKYKVWRLKECHR
;
A
#
# COMPACT_ATOMS: atom_id res chain seq x y z
N VAL A 1 10.97 14.31 -6.29
CA VAL A 1 10.75 13.85 -7.67
C VAL A 1 11.40 12.49 -7.87
N TYR A 2 10.69 11.57 -8.50
CA TYR A 2 11.15 10.22 -8.71
C TYR A 2 11.74 10.06 -10.11
N ASN A 3 12.84 9.32 -10.19
CA ASN A 3 13.57 9.11 -11.43
C ASN A 3 13.18 7.77 -12.09
N LEU A 4 13.84 7.45 -13.21
CA LEU A 4 13.57 6.21 -13.94
C LEU A 4 13.92 4.96 -13.13
N CYS A 5 14.96 5.02 -12.27
CA CYS A 5 15.29 3.90 -11.40
C CYS A 5 14.18 3.63 -10.39
N ASP A 6 13.60 4.68 -9.82
CA ASP A 6 12.48 4.54 -8.89
C ASP A 6 11.30 3.88 -9.58
N GLN A 7 10.96 4.33 -10.78
CA GLN A 7 9.88 3.75 -11.56
C GLN A 7 10.14 2.29 -11.92
N PHE A 8 11.36 1.97 -12.28
CA PHE A 8 11.76 0.60 -12.60
C PHE A 8 11.65 -0.32 -11.37
N ASN A 9 12.06 0.16 -10.21
CA ASN A 9 11.97 -0.61 -8.97
C ASN A 9 10.52 -0.92 -8.60
N VAL A 10 9.63 0.05 -8.73
CA VAL A 10 8.20 -0.18 -8.50
C VAL A 10 7.60 -1.11 -9.56
N LYS A 11 8.00 -0.96 -10.82
CA LYS A 11 7.56 -1.85 -11.89
C LYS A 11 7.91 -3.31 -11.56
N ASN A 12 9.08 -3.56 -11.00
CA ASN A 12 9.48 -4.91 -10.62
C ASN A 12 8.57 -5.50 -9.55
N VAL A 13 8.15 -4.69 -8.58
CA VAL A 13 7.19 -5.15 -7.57
C VAL A 13 5.85 -5.47 -8.22
N VAL A 14 5.35 -4.59 -9.08
CA VAL A 14 4.08 -4.80 -9.79
C VAL A 14 4.16 -6.09 -10.61
N GLN A 15 5.24 -6.31 -11.34
CA GLN A 15 5.39 -7.53 -12.14
C GLN A 15 5.44 -8.79 -11.28
N LYS A 16 6.08 -8.72 -10.12
CA LYS A 16 6.12 -9.83 -9.18
C LYS A 16 4.71 -10.22 -8.70
N TYR A 17 3.82 -9.23 -8.55
CA TYR A 17 2.45 -9.48 -8.09
C TYR A 17 1.50 -9.87 -9.21
N MET A 18 1.85 -9.65 -10.47
CA MET A 18 0.97 -9.98 -11.59
C MET A 18 0.61 -11.47 -11.57
N GLY A 19 -0.69 -11.76 -11.67
CA GLY A 19 -1.20 -13.12 -11.63
C GLY A 19 -1.33 -13.73 -10.25
N THR A 20 -0.94 -13.01 -9.17
CA THR A 20 -1.06 -13.56 -7.82
C THR A 20 -2.49 -13.41 -7.31
N GLN A 21 -2.86 -14.33 -6.43
CA GLN A 21 -4.10 -14.28 -5.69
C GLN A 21 -3.85 -13.82 -4.26
N LEU A 22 -4.92 -13.45 -3.58
CA LEU A 22 -4.83 -13.07 -2.17
C LEU A 22 -4.27 -14.22 -1.34
N ASN A 23 -3.17 -13.96 -0.66
CA ASN A 23 -2.56 -14.87 0.30
C ASN A 23 -2.18 -14.04 1.53
N TRP A 24 -2.94 -14.19 2.58
CA TRP A 24 -2.83 -13.37 3.78
C TRP A 24 -1.40 -13.39 4.34
N GLY A 25 -0.84 -12.19 4.55
CA GLY A 25 0.49 -12.01 5.10
C GLY A 25 1.64 -12.12 4.11
N LYS A 26 1.37 -12.53 2.87
CA LYS A 26 2.40 -12.71 1.85
C LYS A 26 2.13 -11.97 0.55
N THR A 27 0.89 -12.02 0.05
CA THR A 27 0.47 -11.33 -1.17
C THR A 27 -0.90 -10.69 -0.96
N ASP A 28 -1.01 -9.82 0.01
CA ASP A 28 -2.21 -9.01 0.24
C ASP A 28 -1.91 -7.54 -0.04
N CYS A 29 -2.92 -6.68 0.10
CA CYS A 29 -2.77 -5.26 -0.24
C CYS A 29 -1.77 -4.54 0.69
N VAL A 30 -1.70 -4.94 1.94
CA VAL A 30 -0.76 -4.34 2.90
C VAL A 30 0.68 -4.76 2.57
N THR A 31 0.90 -6.03 2.25
CA THR A 31 2.22 -6.50 1.83
C THR A 31 2.67 -5.83 0.54
N PHE A 32 1.76 -5.65 -0.41
CA PHE A 32 2.06 -4.93 -1.64
C PHE A 32 2.47 -3.48 -1.35
N PHE A 33 1.70 -2.78 -0.51
CA PHE A 33 2.04 -1.41 -0.11
C PHE A 33 3.46 -1.35 0.46
N PHE A 34 3.78 -2.21 1.42
CA PHE A 34 5.10 -2.20 2.04
C PHE A 34 6.21 -2.53 1.05
N GLU A 35 6.01 -3.47 0.15
CA GLU A 35 7.03 -3.81 -0.84
C GLU A 35 7.28 -2.66 -1.81
N VAL A 36 6.24 -1.92 -2.21
CA VAL A 36 6.43 -0.72 -3.03
C VAL A 36 7.22 0.35 -2.26
N GLN A 37 6.87 0.58 -1.00
CA GLN A 37 7.56 1.59 -0.19
C GLN A 37 9.02 1.21 0.04
N GLN A 38 9.30 -0.07 0.23
CA GLN A 38 10.67 -0.55 0.37
C GLN A 38 11.46 -0.36 -0.93
N ALA A 39 10.87 -0.70 -2.07
CA ALA A 39 11.50 -0.53 -3.37
C ALA A 39 11.77 0.94 -3.69
N LEU A 40 10.87 1.82 -3.28
CA LEU A 40 10.92 3.24 -3.63
C LEU A 40 11.80 4.04 -2.66
N HIS A 41 11.75 3.72 -1.37
CA HIS A 41 12.38 4.51 -0.32
C HIS A 41 13.46 3.78 0.47
N GLY A 42 13.65 2.50 0.23
CA GLY A 42 14.61 1.69 0.99
C GLY A 42 14.19 1.42 2.43
N LEU A 43 12.90 1.59 2.77
CA LEU A 43 12.41 1.36 4.12
C LEU A 43 12.27 -0.14 4.36
N ASP A 44 13.03 -0.66 5.30
CA ASP A 44 12.93 -2.07 5.69
C ASP A 44 11.94 -2.20 6.84
N THR A 45 10.68 -2.51 6.49
CA THR A 45 9.60 -2.68 7.45
C THR A 45 9.06 -4.10 7.47
N LYS A 46 9.74 -5.01 6.79
CA LYS A 46 9.25 -6.38 6.58
C LYS A 46 8.93 -7.10 7.89
N GLU A 47 9.72 -6.88 8.92
CA GLU A 47 9.49 -7.50 10.22
C GLU A 47 8.19 -7.05 10.89
N CYS A 48 7.64 -5.91 10.48
CA CYS A 48 6.42 -5.37 11.06
C CYS A 48 5.16 -6.03 10.51
N TRP A 49 5.24 -6.68 9.35
CA TRP A 49 4.05 -7.12 8.64
C TRP A 49 4.16 -8.49 7.97
N TYR A 50 5.30 -8.86 7.41
CA TYR A 50 5.41 -10.08 6.61
C TYR A 50 5.28 -11.31 7.49
N GLY A 51 4.35 -12.19 7.13
CA GLY A 51 4.15 -13.45 7.85
C GLY A 51 3.55 -13.32 9.24
N LYS A 52 3.08 -12.11 9.63
CA LYS A 52 2.49 -11.90 10.95
C LYS A 52 1.09 -12.48 11.07
N TYR A 53 0.48 -12.80 9.95
CA TYR A 53 -0.82 -13.46 9.87
C TYR A 53 -0.84 -14.32 8.61
N ASN A 54 -1.70 -15.31 8.55
CA ASN A 54 -1.73 -16.25 7.43
C ASN A 54 -3.14 -16.63 6.99
N ASP A 55 -4.16 -16.09 7.63
CA ASP A 55 -5.55 -16.29 7.26
C ASP A 55 -6.38 -15.08 7.67
N LEU A 56 -7.67 -15.06 7.31
CA LEU A 56 -8.55 -13.94 7.63
C LEU A 56 -8.64 -13.69 9.14
N ARG A 57 -8.77 -14.75 9.94
CA ARG A 57 -8.91 -14.62 11.39
C ARG A 57 -7.67 -14.00 12.02
N SER A 58 -6.50 -14.49 11.67
CA SER A 58 -5.24 -13.94 12.20
C SER A 58 -4.96 -12.53 11.66
N ALA A 59 -5.40 -12.23 10.43
CA ALA A 59 -5.29 -10.88 9.88
C ALA A 59 -6.14 -9.89 10.69
N LEU A 60 -7.38 -10.27 11.02
CA LEU A 60 -8.25 -9.43 11.86
C LEU A 60 -7.63 -9.21 13.25
N ARG A 61 -7.06 -10.26 13.82
CA ARG A 61 -6.40 -10.18 15.14
C ARG A 61 -5.18 -9.26 15.09
N TRP A 62 -4.36 -9.40 14.04
CA TRP A 62 -3.19 -8.53 13.84
C TRP A 62 -3.62 -7.07 13.68
N ALA A 63 -4.66 -6.82 12.90
CA ALA A 63 -5.16 -5.47 12.69
C ALA A 63 -5.69 -4.86 13.99
N ASN A 64 -6.45 -5.64 14.78
CA ASN A 64 -6.97 -5.15 16.06
C ASN A 64 -5.86 -4.86 17.08
N THR A 65 -4.76 -5.62 17.02
CA THR A 65 -3.64 -5.44 17.94
C THR A 65 -2.78 -4.23 17.57
N ASN A 66 -2.58 -4.00 16.27
CA ASN A 66 -1.61 -3.02 15.79
C ASN A 66 -2.23 -1.73 15.25
N MET A 67 -3.54 -1.71 15.05
CA MET A 67 -4.25 -0.57 14.46
C MET A 67 -5.53 -0.30 15.21
N ARG A 68 -6.02 0.94 15.12
CA ARG A 68 -7.28 1.33 15.72
C ARG A 68 -8.42 1.01 14.76
N ALA A 69 -9.29 0.06 15.13
CA ALA A 69 -10.45 -0.34 14.34
C ALA A 69 -10.10 -0.72 12.87
N GLY A 70 -8.92 -1.32 12.66
CA GLY A 70 -8.48 -1.70 11.32
C GLY A 70 -8.00 -0.53 10.47
N ASP A 71 -7.89 0.66 11.04
CA ASP A 71 -7.42 1.84 10.33
C ASP A 71 -5.90 1.79 10.16
N PHE A 72 -5.43 1.51 8.95
CA PHE A 72 -4.01 1.37 8.67
C PHE A 72 -3.23 2.65 8.96
N SER A 73 -3.85 3.80 8.83
CA SER A 73 -3.16 5.06 9.13
C SER A 73 -2.74 5.18 10.59
N SER A 74 -3.36 4.39 11.48
CA SER A 74 -2.99 4.36 12.90
C SER A 74 -1.83 3.43 13.21
N HIS A 75 -1.36 2.62 12.27
CA HIS A 75 -0.19 1.76 12.47
C HIS A 75 1.07 2.61 12.71
N PRO A 76 1.94 2.22 13.66
CA PRO A 76 3.14 3.03 13.97
C PRO A 76 4.02 3.35 12.77
N VAL A 77 4.11 2.48 11.78
CA VAL A 77 4.91 2.74 10.58
C VAL A 77 4.42 3.97 9.81
N MET A 78 3.13 4.29 9.93
CA MET A 78 2.53 5.41 9.22
C MET A 78 2.89 6.78 9.81
N GLN A 79 3.58 6.82 10.95
CA GLN A 79 4.10 8.07 11.51
C GLN A 79 5.13 8.73 10.58
N LYS A 80 5.75 7.97 9.70
CA LYS A 80 6.69 8.50 8.70
C LYS A 80 6.00 9.11 7.49
N TYR A 81 4.68 9.01 7.43
CA TYR A 81 3.88 9.45 6.29
C TYR A 81 3.03 10.65 6.67
N THR A 82 2.69 11.44 5.68
CA THR A 82 1.74 12.54 5.84
C THR A 82 0.55 12.33 4.92
N SER A 83 -0.63 12.73 5.37
CA SER A 83 -1.82 12.68 4.52
C SER A 83 -1.99 14.01 3.80
N LEU A 84 -2.34 13.94 2.53
CA LEU A 84 -2.51 15.09 1.64
C LEU A 84 -3.77 14.90 0.82
N ASP A 85 -4.50 16.01 0.61
CA ASP A 85 -5.59 16.03 -0.36
C ASP A 85 -5.03 16.52 -1.68
N VAL A 86 -5.06 15.70 -2.71
CA VAL A 86 -4.44 16.02 -3.99
C VAL A 86 -5.40 15.84 -5.16
N GLU A 87 -5.25 16.70 -6.15
CA GLU A 87 -5.92 16.52 -7.43
C GLU A 87 -5.22 15.37 -8.20
N PRO A 88 -5.93 14.71 -9.14
CA PRO A 88 -5.31 13.60 -9.90
C PRO A 88 -4.00 13.98 -10.59
N CYS A 89 -3.86 15.19 -11.08
CA CYS A 89 -2.64 15.64 -11.75
C CYS A 89 -1.45 15.79 -10.80
N ASN A 90 -1.69 15.80 -9.48
CA ASN A 90 -0.65 15.93 -8.47
C ASN A 90 -0.32 14.61 -7.78
N LEU A 91 -0.90 13.51 -8.22
CA LEU A 91 -0.56 12.18 -7.71
C LEU A 91 0.88 11.84 -8.07
N GLN A 92 1.58 11.23 -7.13
CA GLN A 92 2.97 10.84 -7.28
C GLN A 92 3.13 9.34 -7.11
N LEU A 93 4.14 8.78 -7.77
CA LEU A 93 4.53 7.39 -7.63
C LEU A 93 4.61 6.99 -6.15
N GLY A 94 3.92 5.90 -5.79
CA GLY A 94 3.93 5.40 -4.43
C GLY A 94 2.88 6.02 -3.50
N ASP A 95 2.16 7.05 -3.93
CA ASP A 95 1.05 7.57 -3.15
C ASP A 95 0.05 6.46 -2.87
N ALA A 96 -0.48 6.41 -1.66
CA ALA A 96 -1.39 5.35 -1.27
C ALA A 96 -2.70 5.92 -0.74
N VAL A 97 -3.79 5.29 -1.16
CA VAL A 97 -5.11 5.49 -0.56
C VAL A 97 -5.34 4.36 0.43
N LEU A 98 -5.62 4.72 1.67
CA LEU A 98 -5.85 3.77 2.74
C LEU A 98 -7.31 3.81 3.17
N SER A 99 -7.89 2.65 3.37
CA SER A 99 -9.27 2.51 3.83
C SER A 99 -9.41 1.31 4.74
N THR A 100 -10.57 1.17 5.34
CA THR A 100 -10.90 0.02 6.18
C THR A 100 -12.10 -0.69 5.55
N ARG A 101 -11.98 -1.99 5.37
CA ARG A 101 -13.06 -2.83 4.84
C ARG A 101 -13.29 -4.00 5.76
N LYS A 102 -14.50 -4.08 6.35
CA LYS A 102 -14.87 -5.18 7.26
C LYS A 102 -13.85 -5.38 8.39
N GLY A 103 -13.34 -4.28 8.96
CA GLY A 103 -12.38 -4.31 10.06
C GLY A 103 -10.95 -4.58 9.64
N LEU A 104 -10.67 -4.69 8.34
CA LEU A 104 -9.33 -4.92 7.80
C LEU A 104 -8.83 -3.71 7.06
N PRO A 105 -7.52 -3.43 7.14
CA PRO A 105 -6.91 -2.37 6.35
C PRO A 105 -6.92 -2.73 4.86
N HIS A 106 -7.09 -1.72 4.04
CA HIS A 106 -6.98 -1.85 2.59
C HIS A 106 -6.12 -0.72 2.07
N ALA A 107 -5.19 -1.04 1.20
CA ALA A 107 -4.28 -0.07 0.59
C ALA A 107 -4.27 -0.25 -0.92
N ALA A 108 -4.34 0.88 -1.64
CA ALA A 108 -4.12 0.91 -3.08
C ALA A 108 -3.02 1.92 -3.36
N VAL A 109 -2.12 1.58 -4.27
CA VAL A 109 -0.90 2.36 -4.54
C VAL A 109 -0.92 2.89 -5.96
N TYR A 110 -0.56 4.15 -6.10
CA TYR A 110 -0.51 4.82 -7.40
C TYR A 110 0.76 4.46 -8.15
N TYR A 111 0.59 3.89 -9.33
CA TYR A 111 1.67 3.58 -10.26
C TYR A 111 1.11 3.59 -11.68
N ASN A 112 1.81 4.24 -12.59
CA ASN A 112 1.48 4.26 -14.01
C ASN A 112 0.02 4.68 -14.27
N ARG A 113 -0.41 5.75 -13.59
CA ARG A 113 -1.74 6.37 -13.74
C ARG A 113 -2.91 5.48 -13.32
N LEU A 114 -2.63 4.46 -12.50
CA LEU A 114 -3.64 3.53 -12.01
C LEU A 114 -3.44 3.30 -10.52
N TRP A 115 -4.52 2.82 -9.87
CA TRP A 115 -4.48 2.38 -8.48
C TRP A 115 -4.34 0.86 -8.45
N TRP A 116 -3.25 0.37 -7.87
CA TRP A 116 -2.93 -1.05 -7.80
C TRP A 116 -3.13 -1.59 -6.40
N SER A 117 -3.70 -2.79 -6.32
CA SER A 117 -3.94 -3.45 -5.04
C SER A 117 -4.15 -4.95 -5.24
N VAL A 118 -4.21 -5.68 -4.14
CA VAL A 118 -4.67 -7.07 -4.14
C VAL A 118 -6.11 -7.05 -3.67
N TRP A 119 -7.03 -7.48 -4.53
CA TRP A 119 -8.47 -7.45 -4.29
C TRP A 119 -8.96 -8.84 -3.88
N ASP A 120 -9.92 -8.90 -2.97
CA ASP A 120 -10.40 -10.15 -2.40
C ASP A 120 -10.83 -11.17 -3.45
N SER A 121 -11.58 -10.71 -4.45
CA SER A 121 -12.24 -11.60 -5.40
C SER A 121 -11.45 -11.88 -6.66
N VAL A 122 -10.54 -10.96 -7.04
CA VAL A 122 -9.86 -11.04 -8.34
C VAL A 122 -8.34 -11.10 -8.23
N GLY A 123 -7.79 -11.00 -7.00
CA GLY A 123 -6.36 -10.97 -6.79
C GLY A 123 -5.74 -9.63 -7.13
N PHE A 124 -4.49 -9.63 -7.58
CA PHE A 124 -3.77 -8.41 -7.91
C PHE A 124 -4.32 -7.78 -9.17
N GLY A 125 -4.57 -6.48 -9.12
CA GLY A 125 -5.11 -5.75 -10.27
C GLY A 125 -5.12 -4.25 -10.04
N TYR A 126 -5.85 -3.54 -10.89
CA TYR A 126 -5.87 -2.08 -10.86
C TYR A 126 -7.28 -1.53 -11.03
N ASN A 127 -7.43 -0.28 -10.58
CA ASN A 127 -8.60 0.56 -10.86
C ASN A 127 -8.14 1.86 -11.49
N VAL A 128 -9.02 2.47 -12.29
CA VAL A 128 -8.73 3.75 -12.94
C VAL A 128 -8.74 4.88 -11.92
N VAL A 129 -7.98 5.92 -12.19
CA VAL A 129 -8.00 7.15 -11.42
C VAL A 129 -9.16 8.01 -11.93
N HIS A 130 -10.07 8.39 -11.03
CA HIS A 130 -11.20 9.24 -11.36
C HIS A 130 -10.82 10.71 -11.25
N ASN A 131 -11.61 11.58 -11.88
CA ASN A 131 -11.41 13.03 -11.81
C ASN A 131 -12.02 13.58 -10.52
N GLU A 132 -11.36 13.28 -9.40
CA GLU A 132 -11.78 13.73 -8.07
C GLU A 132 -10.55 13.87 -7.19
N LYS A 133 -10.67 14.63 -6.09
CA LYS A 133 -9.61 14.71 -5.09
C LYS A 133 -9.46 13.39 -4.36
N TYR A 134 -8.20 13.04 -4.08
CA TYR A 134 -7.87 11.86 -3.29
C TYR A 134 -7.16 12.28 -2.02
N LYS A 135 -7.49 11.63 -0.91
CA LYS A 135 -6.67 11.69 0.30
C LYS A 135 -5.61 10.61 0.19
N VAL A 136 -4.36 11.02 0.04
CA VAL A 136 -3.25 10.08 -0.13
C VAL A 136 -2.28 10.18 1.03
N TRP A 137 -1.57 9.10 1.25
CA TRP A 137 -0.49 9.01 2.21
C TRP A 137 0.82 8.98 1.46
N ARG A 138 1.74 9.86 1.85
CA ARG A 138 3.02 10.06 1.17
C ARG A 138 4.11 10.14 2.21
N LEU A 139 5.26 9.52 1.94
CA LEU A 139 6.40 9.59 2.86
C LEU A 139 6.83 11.04 3.04
N LYS A 140 7.13 11.43 4.29
CA LYS A 140 7.64 12.77 4.59
C LYS A 140 8.99 12.95 3.92
N GLU A 141 9.22 14.14 3.40
CA GLU A 141 10.41 14.45 2.61
C GLU A 141 11.64 14.67 3.46
N CYS A 142 12.23 13.66 3.95
CA CYS A 142 13.50 13.80 4.64
C CYS A 142 14.51 12.76 4.22
N HIS A 143 14.19 11.98 3.21
CA HIS A 143 14.95 10.77 2.90
C HIS A 143 15.52 10.73 1.48
N ARG A 144 15.32 11.78 0.72
CA ARG A 144 15.78 11.74 -0.67
C ARG A 144 16.51 13.01 -1.05
#